data_024365e4f39720b6dc400012690f93be
#
_entry.id   024365e4f39720b6dc400012690f93be
#
_cell.length_a   1.000
_cell.length_b   1.000
_cell.length_c   1.000
_cell.angle_alpha   90.00
_cell.angle_beta   90.00
_cell.angle_gamma   90.00
#
_symmetry.space_group_name_H-M   'P 1'
#
loop_
_entity.id
_entity.type
_entity.pdbx_description
1 polymer ?
#
loop_
_entity_poly.entity_id
_entity_poly.type
_entity_poly.pdbx_seq_one_letter_code
_entity_poly.pdbx_strand_id
1 'polypeptide(L)'
;KEDLVRIVLLTRWLKNAKTGREAATVQTYLQQVSRRLDPWATHRLPGQVAVGTQTVDTTSLTPMQRVAMVLGANAAAIGAGVYGTQSGVTVTPVGGNGATVLPPAAKDPFGLASAVNPGMTGKGKEAKSPQSISETITHCQEVQSSKNSLGQGYEEAGVISIQRVEHADGRVSWVVYVPGTTDWTVGDGEPQDLLTNLEAVGGTPTDMESGVVTAMRQAGIQPGEEVALYGHSQGGITVSNIAADPAIQERYNITTVLTAGSPTAGADIPDDVHALHLENTGDAVPGLDAAPTPTGPNRQVAMLDTHQMSTN
;
A
#
# COMPACT_ATOMS: atom_id res chain seq x y z
N LYS A 1 5.71 -7.62 -24.49
CA LYS A 1 5.48 -8.80 -23.63
C LYS A 1 6.74 -9.16 -22.83
N GLU A 2 7.90 -9.30 -23.47
CA GLU A 2 9.14 -9.71 -22.79
C GLU A 2 9.56 -8.74 -21.70
N ASP A 3 9.44 -7.42 -21.90
CA ASP A 3 9.85 -6.43 -20.92
C ASP A 3 8.89 -6.39 -19.71
N LEU A 4 7.60 -6.66 -19.88
CA LEU A 4 6.67 -6.81 -18.76
C LEU A 4 6.99 -8.05 -17.91
N VAL A 5 7.32 -9.18 -18.55
CA VAL A 5 7.79 -10.38 -17.84
C VAL A 5 9.10 -10.09 -17.10
N ARG A 6 10.00 -9.29 -17.69
CA ARG A 6 11.25 -8.88 -17.03
C ARG A 6 11.01 -8.02 -15.80
N ILE A 7 10.03 -7.12 -15.82
CA ILE A 7 9.65 -6.33 -14.63
C ILE A 7 9.24 -7.26 -13.49
N VAL A 8 8.34 -8.21 -13.74
CA VAL A 8 7.90 -9.18 -12.73
C VAL A 8 9.08 -10.00 -12.18
N LEU A 9 9.96 -10.49 -13.07
CA LEU A 9 11.14 -11.24 -12.67
C LEU A 9 12.14 -10.39 -11.87
N LEU A 10 12.33 -9.13 -12.24
CA LEU A 10 13.21 -8.19 -11.54
C LEU A 10 12.64 -7.85 -10.16
N THR A 11 11.34 -7.67 -10.04
CA THR A 11 10.66 -7.46 -8.75
C THR A 11 10.88 -8.66 -7.81
N ARG A 12 10.72 -9.88 -8.35
CA ARG A 12 11.02 -11.10 -7.60
C ARG A 12 12.50 -11.22 -7.22
N TRP A 13 13.40 -10.78 -8.08
CA TRP A 13 14.85 -10.78 -7.77
C TRP A 13 15.20 -9.76 -6.71
N LEU A 14 14.55 -8.61 -6.72
CA LEU A 14 14.67 -7.58 -5.67
C LEU A 14 14.38 -8.13 -4.27
N LYS A 15 13.30 -8.89 -4.13
CA LYS A 15 12.94 -9.56 -2.87
C LYS A 15 14.08 -10.43 -2.33
N ASN A 16 14.86 -11.03 -3.22
CA ASN A 16 15.94 -11.94 -2.88
C ASN A 16 17.32 -11.25 -2.82
N ALA A 17 17.39 -9.93 -3.08
CA ALA A 17 18.62 -9.17 -2.99
C ALA A 17 19.10 -9.14 -1.53
N LYS A 18 20.26 -9.71 -1.29
CA LYS A 18 20.86 -9.81 0.06
C LYS A 18 21.81 -8.66 0.37
N THR A 19 22.12 -7.84 -0.61
CA THR A 19 23.06 -6.72 -0.49
C THR A 19 22.53 -5.49 -1.19
N GLY A 20 22.89 -4.29 -0.71
CA GLY A 20 22.56 -3.03 -1.37
C GLY A 20 23.12 -2.92 -2.79
N ARG A 21 24.23 -3.63 -3.11
CA ARG A 21 24.77 -3.69 -4.47
C ARG A 21 23.86 -4.45 -5.42
N GLU A 22 23.26 -5.55 -4.97
CA GLU A 22 22.28 -6.31 -5.76
C GLU A 22 21.02 -5.48 -6.00
N ALA A 23 20.51 -4.81 -4.96
CA ALA A 23 19.37 -3.91 -5.07
C ALA A 23 19.63 -2.77 -6.08
N ALA A 24 20.79 -2.09 -6.00
CA ALA A 24 21.20 -1.05 -6.93
C ALA A 24 21.33 -1.58 -8.37
N THR A 25 21.80 -2.81 -8.56
CA THR A 25 21.88 -3.46 -9.86
C THR A 25 20.48 -3.67 -10.46
N VAL A 26 19.54 -4.17 -9.65
CA VAL A 26 18.14 -4.37 -10.07
C VAL A 26 17.49 -3.03 -10.42
N GLN A 27 17.71 -1.99 -9.62
CA GLN A 27 17.21 -0.64 -9.92
C GLN A 27 17.73 -0.12 -11.27
N THR A 28 19.01 -0.33 -11.55
CA THR A 28 19.59 0.04 -12.86
C THR A 28 18.91 -0.69 -14.01
N TYR A 29 18.63 -1.99 -13.85
CA TYR A 29 17.90 -2.75 -14.86
C TYR A 29 16.44 -2.30 -15.02
N LEU A 30 15.75 -2.00 -13.92
CA LEU A 30 14.39 -1.46 -13.96
C LEU A 30 14.34 -0.13 -14.70
N GLN A 31 15.29 0.77 -14.45
CA GLN A 31 15.40 2.05 -15.20
C GLN A 31 15.67 1.82 -16.69
N GLN A 32 16.50 0.83 -17.04
CA GLN A 32 16.76 0.51 -18.46
C GLN A 32 15.51 -0.07 -19.13
N VAL A 33 14.76 -0.91 -18.44
CA VAL A 33 13.49 -1.47 -18.95
C VAL A 33 12.47 -0.35 -19.10
N SER A 34 12.35 0.54 -18.11
CA SER A 34 11.48 1.72 -18.18
C SER A 34 11.78 2.60 -19.40
N ARG A 35 13.06 2.94 -19.62
CA ARG A 35 13.48 3.73 -20.79
C ARG A 35 13.14 3.05 -22.14
N ARG A 36 13.17 1.72 -22.21
CA ARG A 36 12.75 0.99 -23.42
C ARG A 36 11.24 0.96 -23.60
N LEU A 37 10.51 0.98 -22.50
CA LEU A 37 9.05 1.04 -22.54
C LEU A 37 8.52 2.43 -22.89
N ASP A 38 9.31 3.47 -22.67
CA ASP A 38 8.90 4.86 -22.89
C ASP A 38 8.32 5.12 -24.30
N PRO A 39 9.02 4.79 -25.42
CA PRO A 39 8.45 4.96 -26.74
C PRO A 39 7.20 4.12 -26.97
N TRP A 40 7.18 2.91 -26.42
CA TRP A 40 6.03 2.02 -26.52
C TRP A 40 4.83 2.55 -25.70
N ALA A 41 5.07 2.98 -24.47
CA ALA A 41 4.05 3.54 -23.61
C ALA A 41 3.46 4.83 -24.22
N THR A 42 4.30 5.70 -24.76
CA THR A 42 3.86 6.96 -25.40
C THR A 42 2.98 6.72 -26.61
N HIS A 43 3.25 5.69 -27.42
CA HIS A 43 2.55 5.45 -28.68
C HIS A 43 1.46 4.37 -28.61
N ARG A 44 1.47 3.52 -27.62
CA ARG A 44 0.60 2.33 -27.54
C ARG A 44 -0.34 2.32 -26.35
N LEU A 45 0.00 3.03 -25.27
CA LEU A 45 -0.91 3.14 -24.15
C LEU A 45 -1.89 4.30 -24.37
N PRO A 46 -3.16 4.13 -24.00
CA PRO A 46 -4.14 5.18 -24.13
C PRO A 46 -3.75 6.39 -23.29
N GLY A 47 -4.03 7.59 -23.80
CA GLY A 47 -3.84 8.84 -23.06
C GLY A 47 -4.85 9.04 -21.93
N GLN A 48 -5.90 8.21 -21.91
CA GLN A 48 -6.91 8.18 -20.86
C GLN A 48 -7.23 6.72 -20.53
N VAL A 49 -7.36 6.43 -19.24
CA VAL A 49 -7.71 5.10 -18.73
C VAL A 49 -8.92 5.23 -17.80
N ALA A 50 -9.90 4.37 -18.00
CA ALA A 50 -11.03 4.27 -17.09
C ALA A 50 -10.60 3.52 -15.83
N VAL A 51 -10.77 4.15 -14.67
CA VAL A 51 -10.50 3.58 -13.34
C VAL A 51 -11.80 3.70 -12.54
N GLY A 52 -12.47 2.60 -12.33
CA GLY A 52 -13.81 2.62 -11.73
C GLY A 52 -14.79 3.45 -12.57
N THR A 53 -15.37 4.48 -11.99
CA THR A 53 -16.28 5.42 -12.65
C THR A 53 -15.60 6.67 -13.21
N GLN A 54 -14.30 6.83 -13.00
CA GLN A 54 -13.52 7.99 -13.40
C GLN A 54 -12.67 7.70 -14.64
N THR A 55 -12.38 8.74 -15.40
CA THR A 55 -11.40 8.67 -16.48
C THR A 55 -10.17 9.47 -16.07
N VAL A 56 -9.03 8.79 -15.99
CA VAL A 56 -7.76 9.38 -15.60
C VAL A 56 -6.94 9.71 -16.83
N ASP A 57 -6.42 10.95 -16.91
CA ASP A 57 -5.47 11.35 -17.93
C ASP A 57 -4.08 10.79 -17.56
N THR A 58 -3.55 9.93 -18.41
CA THR A 58 -2.26 9.28 -18.21
C THR A 58 -1.11 9.99 -18.88
N THR A 59 -1.35 11.11 -19.57
CA THR A 59 -0.30 11.80 -20.36
C THR A 59 0.75 12.49 -19.50
N SER A 60 0.40 12.85 -18.27
CA SER A 60 1.32 13.42 -17.26
C SER A 60 2.12 12.36 -16.49
N LEU A 61 1.76 11.09 -16.60
CA LEU A 61 2.38 10.01 -15.86
C LEU A 61 3.67 9.54 -16.53
N THR A 62 4.60 9.01 -15.74
CA THR A 62 5.78 8.32 -16.26
C THR A 62 5.37 7.07 -17.04
N PRO A 63 6.21 6.55 -17.96
CA PRO A 63 5.90 5.35 -18.71
C PRO A 63 5.57 4.15 -17.81
N MET A 64 6.27 4.00 -16.69
CA MET A 64 6.03 2.91 -15.76
C MET A 64 4.70 3.06 -15.01
N GLN A 65 4.37 4.28 -14.56
CA GLN A 65 3.06 4.57 -13.97
C GLN A 65 1.92 4.31 -14.95
N ARG A 66 2.09 4.68 -16.23
CA ARG A 66 1.10 4.39 -17.28
C ARG A 66 0.93 2.89 -17.50
N VAL A 67 2.03 2.14 -17.54
CA VAL A 67 1.97 0.66 -17.63
C VAL A 67 1.27 0.09 -16.41
N ALA A 68 1.65 0.51 -15.21
CA ALA A 68 1.03 0.05 -13.97
C ALA A 68 -0.46 0.37 -13.93
N MET A 69 -0.87 1.59 -14.31
CA MET A 69 -2.28 1.98 -14.36
C MET A 69 -3.09 1.17 -15.37
N VAL A 70 -2.55 0.90 -16.55
CA VAL A 70 -3.24 0.05 -17.56
C VAL A 70 -3.36 -1.38 -17.06
N LEU A 71 -2.31 -1.92 -16.43
CA LEU A 71 -2.37 -3.25 -15.82
C LEU A 71 -3.34 -3.28 -14.64
N GLY A 72 -3.28 -2.29 -13.75
CA GLY A 72 -4.17 -2.14 -12.62
C GLY A 72 -5.64 -2.01 -13.04
N ALA A 73 -5.94 -1.11 -13.98
CA ALA A 73 -7.31 -0.94 -14.50
C ALA A 73 -7.87 -2.21 -15.15
N ASN A 74 -7.02 -3.14 -15.56
CA ASN A 74 -7.39 -4.44 -16.10
C ASN A 74 -7.07 -5.61 -15.16
N ALA A 75 -6.64 -5.33 -13.93
CA ALA A 75 -6.15 -6.33 -12.99
C ALA A 75 -7.22 -7.39 -12.69
N ALA A 76 -8.47 -6.98 -12.46
CA ALA A 76 -9.58 -7.88 -12.25
C ALA A 76 -9.80 -8.84 -13.46
N ALA A 77 -9.65 -8.32 -14.68
CA ALA A 77 -9.77 -9.13 -15.89
C ALA A 77 -8.55 -10.04 -16.08
N ILE A 78 -7.36 -9.56 -15.74
CA ILE A 78 -6.11 -10.35 -15.77
C ILE A 78 -6.18 -11.44 -14.71
N GLY A 79 -6.57 -11.11 -13.50
CA GLY A 79 -6.75 -12.05 -12.40
C GLY A 79 -7.81 -13.10 -12.73
N ALA A 80 -8.98 -12.69 -13.19
CA ALA A 80 -10.05 -13.61 -13.62
C ALA A 80 -9.63 -14.53 -14.76
N GLY A 81 -8.78 -14.05 -15.67
CA GLY A 81 -8.26 -14.86 -16.80
C GLY A 81 -7.19 -15.87 -16.40
N VAL A 82 -6.48 -15.63 -15.29
CA VAL A 82 -5.34 -16.47 -14.84
C VAL A 82 -5.68 -17.28 -13.59
N TYR A 83 -6.43 -16.70 -12.63
CA TYR A 83 -6.67 -17.25 -11.31
C TYR A 83 -8.14 -17.34 -10.89
N GLY A 84 -9.07 -16.90 -11.75
CA GLY A 84 -10.50 -16.79 -11.42
C GLY A 84 -10.88 -15.39 -10.94
N THR A 85 -12.16 -15.21 -10.59
CA THR A 85 -12.69 -13.94 -10.10
C THR A 85 -12.34 -13.75 -8.63
N GLN A 86 -11.65 -12.67 -8.29
CA GLN A 86 -11.54 -12.24 -6.90
C GLN A 86 -12.91 -11.76 -6.39
N SER A 87 -13.24 -12.14 -5.17
CA SER A 87 -14.55 -11.87 -4.55
C SER A 87 -14.50 -10.79 -3.45
N GLY A 88 -13.42 -10.01 -3.38
CA GLY A 88 -13.17 -9.07 -2.31
C GLY A 88 -12.57 -9.73 -1.07
N VAL A 89 -12.41 -8.96 -0.01
CA VAL A 89 -11.80 -9.42 1.24
C VAL A 89 -12.80 -9.45 2.39
N THR A 90 -12.58 -10.33 3.35
CA THR A 90 -13.27 -10.34 4.64
C THR A 90 -12.34 -9.80 5.71
N VAL A 91 -12.73 -8.71 6.36
CA VAL A 91 -11.96 -8.13 7.48
C VAL A 91 -12.45 -8.75 8.78
N THR A 92 -11.60 -9.57 9.39
CA THR A 92 -11.91 -10.28 10.64
C THR A 92 -10.97 -9.78 11.74
N PRO A 93 -11.50 -9.09 12.78
CA PRO A 93 -10.71 -8.78 13.97
C PRO A 93 -10.24 -10.08 14.65
N VAL A 94 -9.04 -10.09 15.18
CA VAL A 94 -8.54 -11.24 15.92
C VAL A 94 -9.46 -11.48 17.13
N GLY A 95 -10.17 -12.62 17.11
CA GLY A 95 -11.16 -12.99 18.14
C GLY A 95 -12.59 -12.48 17.91
N GLY A 96 -12.92 -12.02 16.72
CA GLY A 96 -14.27 -11.51 16.39
C GLY A 96 -14.81 -11.97 15.02
N ASN A 97 -16.05 -11.53 14.69
CA ASN A 97 -16.64 -11.76 13.36
C ASN A 97 -16.18 -10.65 12.39
N GLY A 98 -15.97 -10.96 11.13
CA GLY A 98 -15.55 -10.03 10.11
C GLY A 98 -16.69 -9.38 9.34
N ALA A 99 -16.39 -8.32 8.62
CA ALA A 99 -17.23 -7.78 7.56
C ALA A 99 -16.62 -8.11 6.20
N THR A 100 -17.45 -8.54 5.26
CA THR A 100 -17.03 -8.77 3.88
C THR A 100 -16.97 -7.44 3.15
N VAL A 101 -15.88 -7.19 2.46
CA VAL A 101 -15.67 -6.03 1.58
C VAL A 101 -15.82 -6.51 0.15
N LEU A 102 -16.61 -5.80 -0.64
CA LEU A 102 -16.76 -6.10 -2.06
C LEU A 102 -15.46 -5.76 -2.82
N PRO A 103 -15.22 -6.39 -3.97
CA PRO A 103 -14.09 -6.03 -4.82
C PRO A 103 -14.07 -4.55 -5.16
N PRO A 104 -12.91 -3.92 -5.32
CA PRO A 104 -12.78 -2.50 -5.63
C PRO A 104 -13.49 -2.06 -6.91
N ALA A 105 -13.63 -2.95 -7.87
CA ALA A 105 -14.39 -2.71 -9.11
C ALA A 105 -15.91 -2.57 -8.88
N ALA A 106 -16.40 -2.84 -7.67
CA ALA A 106 -17.78 -2.61 -7.30
C ALA A 106 -18.08 -1.11 -7.13
N LYS A 107 -19.37 -0.76 -7.05
CA LYS A 107 -19.82 0.64 -6.97
C LYS A 107 -19.32 1.42 -5.75
N ASP A 108 -18.86 0.74 -4.74
CA ASP A 108 -18.24 1.32 -3.54
C ASP A 108 -16.87 0.69 -3.32
N PRO A 109 -15.82 1.26 -3.93
CA PRO A 109 -14.47 0.69 -3.91
C PRO A 109 -13.88 0.55 -2.51
N PHE A 110 -14.35 1.33 -1.53
CA PHE A 110 -13.84 1.26 -0.17
C PHE A 110 -14.78 0.53 0.81
N GLY A 111 -15.83 -0.10 0.31
CA GLY A 111 -16.79 -0.82 1.15
C GLY A 111 -17.46 0.04 2.22
N LEU A 112 -17.54 1.37 2.02
CA LEU A 112 -18.10 2.31 2.98
C LEU A 112 -19.60 2.06 3.19
N ALA A 113 -20.28 1.55 2.16
CA ALA A 113 -21.67 1.13 2.22
C ALA A 113 -21.85 -0.33 2.67
N SER A 114 -20.79 -1.09 2.79
CA SER A 114 -20.85 -2.50 3.20
C SER A 114 -21.42 -2.62 4.61
N ALA A 115 -22.24 -3.64 4.83
CA ALA A 115 -22.79 -3.91 6.14
C ALA A 115 -21.66 -4.17 7.14
N VAL A 116 -21.42 -3.24 8.03
CA VAL A 116 -20.54 -3.41 9.16
C VAL A 116 -21.35 -4.01 10.28
N ASN A 117 -20.80 -5.02 10.93
CA ASN A 117 -21.40 -5.52 12.17
C ASN A 117 -21.11 -4.51 13.30
N PRO A 118 -22.09 -3.69 13.74
CA PRO A 118 -21.84 -2.60 14.68
C PRO A 118 -21.45 -3.05 16.11
N GLY A 119 -21.38 -4.33 16.37
CA GLY A 119 -21.05 -4.89 17.68
C GLY A 119 -19.58 -5.23 17.91
N MET A 120 -18.71 -4.91 16.96
CA MET A 120 -17.34 -5.43 16.96
C MET A 120 -16.30 -4.39 17.31
N THR A 121 -16.39 -3.84 18.49
CA THR A 121 -15.20 -3.37 19.19
C THR A 121 -14.49 -4.60 19.77
N GLY A 122 -13.64 -5.24 18.97
CA GLY A 122 -12.71 -6.22 19.52
C GLY A 122 -11.92 -5.51 20.61
N LYS A 123 -12.01 -5.96 21.85
CA LYS A 123 -11.09 -5.50 22.90
C LYS A 123 -9.71 -5.99 22.50
N GLY A 124 -8.96 -5.13 21.84
CA GLY A 124 -7.57 -5.38 21.50
C GLY A 124 -6.76 -5.69 22.77
N LYS A 125 -5.62 -6.34 22.59
CA LYS A 125 -4.61 -6.42 23.63
C LYS A 125 -4.08 -5.02 23.93
N GLU A 126 -3.91 -4.70 25.20
CA GLU A 126 -3.14 -3.53 25.60
C GLU A 126 -1.72 -3.62 24.99
N ALA A 127 -1.33 -2.61 24.24
CA ALA A 127 -0.04 -2.54 23.59
C ALA A 127 0.64 -1.22 23.98
N LYS A 128 1.97 -1.25 24.07
CA LYS A 128 2.75 -0.04 24.30
C LYS A 128 2.71 0.84 23.05
N SER A 129 2.37 2.10 23.20
CA SER A 129 2.49 3.09 22.12
C SER A 129 3.93 3.21 21.64
N PRO A 130 4.20 3.26 20.32
CA PRO A 130 5.53 3.49 19.81
C PRO A 130 6.02 4.89 20.25
N GLN A 131 7.26 4.96 20.71
CA GLN A 131 7.89 6.19 21.17
C GLN A 131 8.92 6.72 20.16
N SER A 132 9.11 6.00 19.06
CA SER A 132 10.07 6.35 18.01
C SER A 132 9.69 5.75 16.67
N ILE A 133 10.25 6.31 15.60
CA ILE A 133 10.13 5.76 14.24
C ILE A 133 10.65 4.31 14.20
N SER A 134 11.74 4.02 14.90
CA SER A 134 12.30 2.67 14.97
C SER A 134 11.30 1.69 15.61
N GLU A 135 10.64 2.05 16.70
CA GLU A 135 9.60 1.21 17.32
C GLU A 135 8.40 1.01 16.39
N THR A 136 8.01 2.07 15.66
CA THR A 136 6.95 2.00 14.64
C THR A 136 7.28 0.99 13.54
N ILE A 137 8.51 1.03 13.01
CA ILE A 137 8.99 0.09 12.00
C ILE A 137 9.01 -1.34 12.56
N THR A 138 9.56 -1.51 13.76
CA THR A 138 9.64 -2.82 14.44
C THR A 138 8.25 -3.42 14.64
N HIS A 139 7.30 -2.62 15.12
CA HIS A 139 5.93 -3.08 15.31
C HIS A 139 5.28 -3.53 13.99
N CYS A 140 5.48 -2.80 12.91
CA CYS A 140 4.96 -3.21 11.60
C CYS A 140 5.57 -4.54 11.12
N GLN A 141 6.85 -4.79 11.37
CA GLN A 141 7.50 -6.07 11.08
C GLN A 141 6.93 -7.21 11.94
N GLU A 142 6.63 -6.95 13.21
CA GLU A 142 5.97 -7.90 14.08
C GLU A 142 4.55 -8.22 13.59
N VAL A 143 3.80 -7.22 13.14
CA VAL A 143 2.48 -7.40 12.52
C VAL A 143 2.58 -8.30 11.29
N GLN A 144 3.51 -8.03 10.38
CA GLN A 144 3.73 -8.87 9.20
C GLN A 144 4.07 -10.32 9.58
N SER A 145 4.94 -10.50 10.57
CA SER A 145 5.36 -11.82 11.06
C SER A 145 4.22 -12.58 11.75
N SER A 146 3.24 -11.86 12.31
CA SER A 146 2.10 -12.48 13.01
C SER A 146 1.20 -13.29 12.10
N LYS A 147 1.21 -13.06 10.78
CA LYS A 147 0.52 -13.88 9.78
C LYS A 147 0.80 -15.36 9.97
N ASN A 148 2.05 -15.71 10.22
CA ASN A 148 2.48 -17.10 10.42
C ASN A 148 1.86 -17.77 11.67
N SER A 149 1.27 -17.01 12.56
CA SER A 149 0.66 -17.46 13.82
C SER A 149 -0.87 -17.57 13.76
N LEU A 150 -1.49 -17.20 12.64
CA LEU A 150 -2.96 -17.17 12.51
C LEU A 150 -3.59 -18.56 12.40
N GLY A 151 -2.80 -19.60 12.05
CA GLY A 151 -3.28 -20.98 11.92
C GLY A 151 -3.91 -21.28 10.56
N GLN A 152 -4.50 -22.47 10.43
CA GLN A 152 -5.11 -22.93 9.19
C GLN A 152 -6.30 -22.06 8.76
N GLY A 153 -6.41 -21.81 7.47
CA GLY A 153 -7.47 -20.99 6.85
C GLY A 153 -7.15 -19.52 6.73
N TYR A 154 -5.93 -19.10 7.10
CA TYR A 154 -5.44 -17.72 6.96
C TYR A 154 -4.19 -17.62 6.08
N GLU A 155 -3.94 -18.64 5.26
CA GLU A 155 -2.77 -18.71 4.38
C GLU A 155 -2.75 -17.54 3.38
N GLU A 156 -3.93 -17.15 2.91
CA GLU A 156 -4.14 -16.03 1.96
C GLU A 156 -4.55 -14.72 2.68
N ALA A 157 -4.32 -14.61 3.99
CA ALA A 157 -4.73 -13.43 4.73
C ALA A 157 -3.65 -12.35 4.70
N GLY A 158 -4.03 -11.12 4.37
CA GLY A 158 -3.27 -9.92 4.72
C GLY A 158 -3.46 -9.59 6.20
N VAL A 159 -2.46 -8.96 6.80
CA VAL A 159 -2.50 -8.56 8.21
C VAL A 159 -2.24 -7.07 8.37
N ILE A 160 -2.99 -6.43 9.25
CA ILE A 160 -2.80 -5.03 9.65
C ILE A 160 -2.95 -4.90 11.16
N SER A 161 -2.47 -3.79 11.72
CA SER A 161 -2.71 -3.45 13.13
C SER A 161 -3.30 -2.06 13.23
N ILE A 162 -4.25 -1.88 14.13
CA ILE A 162 -4.81 -0.58 14.48
C ILE A 162 -4.67 -0.40 15.98
N GLN A 163 -3.95 0.63 16.38
CA GLN A 163 -3.72 0.97 17.77
C GLN A 163 -4.50 2.23 18.13
N ARG A 164 -5.28 2.15 19.20
CA ARG A 164 -5.91 3.29 19.84
C ARG A 164 -4.97 3.85 20.92
N VAL A 165 -4.68 5.13 20.84
CA VAL A 165 -3.80 5.84 21.76
C VAL A 165 -4.64 6.79 22.61
N GLU A 166 -4.62 6.60 23.92
CA GLU A 166 -5.24 7.52 24.86
C GLU A 166 -4.18 8.47 25.42
N HIS A 167 -4.39 9.76 25.22
CA HIS A 167 -3.52 10.80 25.72
C HIS A 167 -3.89 11.18 27.16
N ALA A 168 -2.94 11.70 27.92
CA ALA A 168 -3.14 12.09 29.32
C ALA A 168 -4.19 13.21 29.47
N ASP A 169 -4.46 13.97 28.43
CA ASP A 169 -5.48 15.03 28.39
C ASP A 169 -6.88 14.50 27.95
N GLY A 170 -7.02 13.21 27.77
CA GLY A 170 -8.26 12.54 27.37
C GLY A 170 -8.51 12.52 25.85
N ARG A 171 -7.66 13.12 25.03
CA ARG A 171 -7.75 12.97 23.56
C ARG A 171 -7.47 11.53 23.18
N VAL A 172 -8.07 11.13 22.04
CA VAL A 172 -7.83 9.84 21.42
C VAL A 172 -7.20 10.08 20.05
N SER A 173 -6.19 9.31 19.73
CA SER A 173 -5.63 9.21 18.39
C SER A 173 -5.41 7.75 18.00
N TRP A 174 -5.12 7.52 16.74
CA TRP A 174 -5.01 6.18 16.19
C TRP A 174 -3.75 6.05 15.34
N VAL A 175 -3.18 4.86 15.36
CA VAL A 175 -2.09 4.50 14.44
C VAL A 175 -2.49 3.23 13.70
N VAL A 176 -2.47 3.29 12.38
CA VAL A 176 -2.76 2.16 11.50
C VAL A 176 -1.47 1.69 10.85
N TYR A 177 -1.14 0.42 10.99
CA TYR A 177 0.06 -0.19 10.46
C TYR A 177 -0.31 -1.15 9.33
N VAL A 178 0.24 -0.89 8.16
CA VAL A 178 0.01 -1.69 6.95
C VAL A 178 1.34 -2.26 6.47
N PRO A 179 1.60 -3.56 6.68
CA PRO A 179 2.80 -4.23 6.20
C PRO A 179 2.87 -4.32 4.67
N GLY A 180 4.02 -4.74 4.18
CA GLY A 180 4.27 -4.92 2.76
C GLY A 180 3.78 -6.26 2.23
N THR A 181 4.12 -6.51 0.95
CA THR A 181 3.79 -7.75 0.22
C THR A 181 4.26 -8.99 0.96
N THR A 182 3.36 -9.91 1.18
CA THR A 182 3.64 -11.22 1.79
C THR A 182 3.63 -12.32 0.74
N ASP A 183 2.87 -12.19 -0.33
CA ASP A 183 2.88 -13.10 -1.46
C ASP A 183 3.34 -12.38 -2.75
N TRP A 184 4.22 -13.04 -3.50
CA TRP A 184 4.75 -12.55 -4.77
C TRP A 184 4.18 -13.31 -5.96
N THR A 185 3.15 -14.09 -5.74
CA THR A 185 2.32 -14.65 -6.82
C THR A 185 1.32 -13.62 -7.30
N VAL A 186 0.58 -13.92 -8.34
CA VAL A 186 -0.37 -12.98 -8.92
C VAL A 186 -1.76 -13.59 -8.80
N GLY A 187 -2.62 -12.94 -8.03
CA GLY A 187 -4.06 -13.21 -8.07
C GLY A 187 -4.51 -14.50 -7.41
N ASP A 188 -3.92 -14.86 -6.27
CA ASP A 188 -4.34 -16.02 -5.47
C ASP A 188 -5.42 -15.69 -4.42
N GLY A 189 -5.84 -14.42 -4.33
CA GLY A 189 -6.84 -13.94 -3.37
C GLY A 189 -6.23 -13.25 -2.15
N GLU A 190 -4.90 -13.26 -1.99
CA GLU A 190 -4.23 -12.53 -0.92
C GLU A 190 -4.16 -11.03 -1.22
N PRO A 191 -4.69 -10.14 -0.34
CA PRO A 191 -4.67 -8.70 -0.57
C PRO A 191 -3.28 -8.06 -0.49
N GLN A 192 -2.25 -8.80 -0.08
CA GLN A 192 -0.84 -8.38 -0.06
C GLN A 192 0.00 -9.10 -1.12
N ASP A 193 -0.57 -9.31 -2.30
CA ASP A 193 0.08 -9.97 -3.44
C ASP A 193 0.72 -8.99 -4.44
N LEU A 194 1.35 -9.53 -5.49
CA LEU A 194 1.97 -8.73 -6.55
C LEU A 194 0.93 -8.00 -7.40
N LEU A 195 -0.27 -8.54 -7.58
CA LEU A 195 -1.33 -7.90 -8.36
C LEU A 195 -1.78 -6.62 -7.68
N THR A 196 -2.01 -6.68 -6.36
CA THR A 196 -2.32 -5.52 -5.53
C THR A 196 -1.24 -4.43 -5.62
N ASN A 197 0.05 -4.79 -5.74
CA ASN A 197 1.10 -3.78 -6.00
C ASN A 197 0.88 -3.03 -7.32
N LEU A 198 0.54 -3.74 -8.38
CA LEU A 198 0.32 -3.13 -9.70
C LEU A 198 -0.93 -2.24 -9.69
N GLU A 199 -1.99 -2.69 -9.05
CA GLU A 199 -3.22 -1.93 -8.86
C GLU A 199 -2.95 -0.64 -8.08
N ALA A 200 -2.29 -0.75 -6.93
CA ALA A 200 -2.00 0.38 -6.04
C ALA A 200 -1.10 1.43 -6.71
N VAL A 201 -0.02 1.02 -7.38
CA VAL A 201 0.86 1.94 -8.15
C VAL A 201 0.10 2.58 -9.31
N GLY A 202 -0.83 1.83 -9.92
CA GLY A 202 -1.70 2.32 -10.99
C GLY A 202 -2.79 3.29 -10.53
N GLY A 203 -2.94 3.52 -9.22
CA GLY A 203 -4.02 4.34 -8.66
C GLY A 203 -5.39 3.69 -8.78
N THR A 204 -5.43 2.36 -8.95
CA THR A 204 -6.67 1.59 -8.93
C THR A 204 -6.96 1.18 -7.48
N PRO A 205 -8.21 1.38 -6.98
CA PRO A 205 -8.58 0.92 -5.65
C PRO A 205 -8.30 -0.57 -5.46
N THR A 206 -7.73 -0.93 -4.32
CA THR A 206 -7.32 -2.31 -4.03
C THR A 206 -8.16 -2.93 -2.92
N ASP A 207 -8.18 -4.26 -2.89
CA ASP A 207 -8.76 -5.01 -1.78
C ASP A 207 -8.07 -4.67 -0.45
N MET A 208 -6.77 -4.40 -0.48
CA MET A 208 -6.03 -3.98 0.70
C MET A 208 -6.50 -2.61 1.22
N GLU A 209 -6.67 -1.60 0.35
CA GLU A 209 -7.21 -0.30 0.72
C GLU A 209 -8.62 -0.43 1.31
N SER A 210 -9.49 -1.19 0.64
CA SER A 210 -10.84 -1.48 1.12
C SER A 210 -10.85 -2.19 2.47
N GLY A 211 -9.94 -3.12 2.66
CA GLY A 211 -9.74 -3.85 3.91
C GLY A 211 -9.30 -2.93 5.04
N VAL A 212 -8.31 -2.06 4.82
CA VAL A 212 -7.81 -1.10 5.81
C VAL A 212 -8.92 -0.15 6.24
N VAL A 213 -9.64 0.46 5.30
CA VAL A 213 -10.73 1.40 5.62
C VAL A 213 -11.86 0.71 6.38
N THR A 214 -12.19 -0.54 6.02
CA THR A 214 -13.17 -1.33 6.75
C THR A 214 -12.70 -1.64 8.17
N ALA A 215 -11.44 -1.98 8.35
CA ALA A 215 -10.85 -2.22 9.67
C ALA A 215 -10.85 -0.95 10.55
N MET A 216 -10.52 0.20 9.97
CA MET A 216 -10.61 1.51 10.66
C MET A 216 -12.02 1.77 11.18
N ARG A 217 -13.02 1.48 10.37
CA ARG A 217 -14.43 1.59 10.76
C ARG A 217 -14.80 0.60 11.86
N GLN A 218 -14.36 -0.66 11.76
CA GLN A 218 -14.60 -1.69 12.78
C GLN A 218 -13.90 -1.36 14.11
N ALA A 219 -12.72 -0.73 14.06
CA ALA A 219 -12.03 -0.25 15.26
C ALA A 219 -12.79 0.88 15.97
N GLY A 220 -13.74 1.52 15.29
CA GLY A 220 -14.57 2.55 15.87
C GLY A 220 -13.96 3.94 15.86
N ILE A 221 -13.04 4.23 14.93
CA ILE A 221 -12.45 5.56 14.75
C ILE A 221 -13.56 6.58 14.50
N GLN A 222 -13.64 7.60 15.34
CA GLN A 222 -14.66 8.63 15.25
C GLN A 222 -14.21 9.82 14.37
N PRO A 223 -15.14 10.56 13.75
CA PRO A 223 -14.81 11.80 13.07
C PRO A 223 -14.07 12.77 13.99
N GLY A 224 -12.97 13.36 13.50
CA GLY A 224 -12.15 14.30 14.24
C GLY A 224 -11.07 13.70 15.13
N GLU A 225 -11.09 12.39 15.39
CA GLU A 225 -9.96 11.71 16.02
C GLU A 225 -8.77 11.63 15.04
N GLU A 226 -7.60 12.02 15.50
CA GLU A 226 -6.39 12.03 14.65
C GLU A 226 -5.97 10.61 14.28
N VAL A 227 -5.67 10.40 13.01
CA VAL A 227 -5.20 9.12 12.47
C VAL A 227 -3.83 9.30 11.84
N ALA A 228 -2.85 8.54 12.33
CA ALA A 228 -1.56 8.37 11.69
C ALA A 228 -1.54 7.03 10.94
N LEU A 229 -1.11 7.05 9.69
CA LEU A 229 -0.97 5.87 8.85
C LEU A 229 0.51 5.53 8.69
N TYR A 230 0.89 4.30 8.97
CA TYR A 230 2.22 3.78 8.68
C TYR A 230 2.16 2.62 7.69
N GLY A 231 2.97 2.68 6.63
CA GLY A 231 3.06 1.62 5.64
C GLY A 231 4.50 1.27 5.24
N HIS A 232 4.76 -0.02 5.05
CA HIS A 232 6.02 -0.53 4.53
C HIS A 232 5.82 -1.14 3.15
N SER A 233 6.68 -0.80 2.17
CA SER A 233 6.62 -1.36 0.82
C SER A 233 5.21 -1.16 0.19
N GLN A 234 4.49 -2.23 -0.19
CA GLN A 234 3.09 -2.18 -0.65
C GLN A 234 2.17 -1.43 0.34
N GLY A 235 2.33 -1.68 1.63
CA GLY A 235 1.56 -0.97 2.65
C GLY A 235 1.75 0.54 2.61
N GLY A 236 2.94 1.01 2.20
CA GLY A 236 3.18 2.45 2.02
C GLY A 236 2.45 3.03 0.81
N ILE A 237 2.28 2.27 -0.28
CA ILE A 237 1.43 2.69 -1.40
C ILE A 237 -0.03 2.77 -0.91
N THR A 238 -0.49 1.71 -0.25
CA THR A 238 -1.85 1.62 0.30
C THR A 238 -2.19 2.81 1.21
N VAL A 239 -1.35 3.12 2.21
CA VAL A 239 -1.64 4.24 3.12
C VAL A 239 -1.53 5.60 2.46
N SER A 240 -0.67 5.75 1.44
CA SER A 240 -0.56 6.99 0.67
C SER A 240 -1.80 7.23 -0.20
N ASN A 241 -2.32 6.18 -0.85
CA ASN A 241 -3.55 6.25 -1.63
C ASN A 241 -4.77 6.54 -0.72
N ILE A 242 -4.86 5.88 0.43
CA ILE A 242 -5.91 6.15 1.43
C ILE A 242 -5.86 7.62 1.89
N ALA A 243 -4.66 8.16 2.16
CA ALA A 243 -4.50 9.55 2.56
C ALA A 243 -4.79 10.54 1.43
N ALA A 244 -4.64 10.14 0.17
CA ALA A 244 -4.94 10.97 -0.99
C ALA A 244 -6.41 10.93 -1.41
N ASP A 245 -7.22 10.00 -0.88
CA ASP A 245 -8.62 9.86 -1.26
C ASP A 245 -9.51 10.87 -0.55
N PRO A 246 -10.18 11.80 -1.29
CA PRO A 246 -11.03 12.82 -0.70
C PRO A 246 -12.21 12.26 0.11
N ALA A 247 -12.80 11.13 -0.31
CA ALA A 247 -13.95 10.54 0.40
C ALA A 247 -13.53 9.94 1.74
N ILE A 248 -12.29 9.48 1.85
CA ILE A 248 -11.73 9.00 3.11
C ILE A 248 -11.36 10.18 4.01
N GLN A 249 -10.79 11.24 3.45
CA GLN A 249 -10.46 12.47 4.19
C GLN A 249 -11.71 13.17 4.76
N GLU A 250 -12.83 13.17 4.06
CA GLU A 250 -14.10 13.66 4.60
C GLU A 250 -14.57 12.91 5.84
N ARG A 251 -14.20 11.64 5.97
CA ARG A 251 -14.65 10.75 7.03
C ARG A 251 -13.68 10.65 8.20
N TYR A 252 -12.37 10.64 7.91
CA TYR A 252 -11.32 10.43 8.89
C TYR A 252 -10.35 11.61 8.90
N ASN A 253 -9.98 12.05 10.08
CA ASN A 253 -8.98 13.09 10.26
C ASN A 253 -7.56 12.48 10.14
N ILE A 254 -7.16 12.13 8.90
CA ILE A 254 -5.80 11.63 8.64
C ILE A 254 -4.85 12.82 8.66
N THR A 255 -3.95 12.84 9.63
CA THR A 255 -3.01 13.95 9.85
C THR A 255 -1.57 13.60 9.48
N THR A 256 -1.24 12.31 9.45
CA THR A 256 0.14 11.87 9.30
C THR A 256 0.24 10.60 8.46
N VAL A 257 1.17 10.60 7.52
CA VAL A 257 1.58 9.43 6.74
C VAL A 257 3.07 9.19 6.95
N LEU A 258 3.44 7.99 7.36
CA LEU A 258 4.82 7.54 7.43
C LEU A 258 4.98 6.31 6.54
N THR A 259 5.92 6.34 5.59
CA THR A 259 6.21 5.18 4.75
C THR A 259 7.67 4.78 4.83
N ALA A 260 7.95 3.51 4.58
CA ALA A 260 9.31 3.00 4.48
C ALA A 260 9.45 2.11 3.24
N GLY A 261 10.42 2.41 2.38
CA GLY A 261 10.74 1.61 1.21
C GLY A 261 9.56 1.43 0.25
N SER A 262 8.84 2.50 -0.08
CA SER A 262 7.57 2.43 -0.83
C SER A 262 7.57 3.32 -2.06
N PRO A 263 7.07 2.86 -3.22
CA PRO A 263 6.84 3.69 -4.40
C PRO A 263 5.56 4.51 -4.21
N THR A 264 5.69 5.79 -3.87
CA THR A 264 4.55 6.65 -3.47
C THR A 264 4.41 7.91 -4.32
N ALA A 265 5.06 7.96 -5.48
CA ALA A 265 5.06 9.15 -6.32
C ALA A 265 3.68 9.46 -6.92
N GLY A 266 2.84 8.45 -7.12
CA GLY A 266 1.50 8.60 -7.69
C GLY A 266 0.44 9.13 -6.72
N ALA A 267 0.70 9.16 -5.42
CA ALA A 267 -0.29 9.60 -4.43
C ALA A 267 -0.23 11.13 -4.24
N ASP A 268 -1.35 11.80 -4.47
CA ASP A 268 -1.53 13.25 -4.27
C ASP A 268 -2.00 13.52 -2.83
N ILE A 269 -1.05 13.42 -1.89
CA ILE A 269 -1.31 13.62 -0.46
C ILE A 269 -1.66 15.10 -0.20
N PRO A 270 -2.81 15.41 0.44
CA PRO A 270 -3.24 16.79 0.71
C PRO A 270 -2.25 17.58 1.56
N ASP A 271 -2.26 18.90 1.41
CA ASP A 271 -1.32 19.81 2.09
C ASP A 271 -1.47 19.85 3.62
N ASP A 272 -2.62 19.46 4.15
CA ASP A 272 -2.89 19.36 5.58
C ASP A 272 -2.47 18.02 6.21
N VAL A 273 -2.02 17.07 5.40
CA VAL A 273 -1.47 15.79 5.84
C VAL A 273 0.06 15.85 5.83
N HIS A 274 0.69 15.63 6.97
CA HIS A 274 2.15 15.54 7.07
C HIS A 274 2.64 14.17 6.63
N ALA A 275 3.47 14.12 5.60
CA ALA A 275 4.03 12.90 5.07
C ALA A 275 5.56 12.82 5.25
N LEU A 276 6.05 11.71 5.79
CA LEU A 276 7.47 11.39 5.86
C LEU A 276 7.72 10.05 5.16
N HIS A 277 8.56 10.07 4.13
CA HIS A 277 8.96 8.88 3.40
C HIS A 277 10.40 8.52 3.76
N LEU A 278 10.60 7.31 4.29
CA LEU A 278 11.92 6.78 4.62
C LEU A 278 12.39 5.91 3.44
N GLU A 279 13.48 6.30 2.83
CA GLU A 279 14.06 5.58 1.71
C GLU A 279 15.52 5.22 2.00
N ASN A 280 15.98 4.09 1.50
CA ASN A 280 17.38 3.69 1.60
C ASN A 280 18.03 3.83 0.22
N THR A 281 19.23 4.40 0.16
CA THR A 281 19.97 4.56 -1.11
C THR A 281 20.23 3.25 -1.84
N GLY A 282 20.28 2.13 -1.11
CA GLY A 282 20.45 0.79 -1.67
C GLY A 282 19.14 0.05 -1.97
N ASP A 283 17.98 0.66 -1.68
CA ASP A 283 16.66 0.06 -1.91
C ASP A 283 16.09 0.53 -3.25
N ALA A 284 15.72 -0.42 -4.10
CA ALA A 284 15.11 -0.12 -5.39
C ALA A 284 13.58 -0.01 -5.33
N VAL A 285 12.96 -0.44 -4.24
CA VAL A 285 11.49 -0.46 -4.11
C VAL A 285 10.87 0.92 -4.27
N PRO A 286 11.37 2.01 -3.64
CA PRO A 286 10.80 3.34 -3.83
C PRO A 286 10.75 3.82 -5.28
N GLY A 287 11.67 3.33 -6.12
CA GLY A 287 11.74 3.69 -7.55
C GLY A 287 10.90 2.81 -8.48
N LEU A 288 10.09 1.89 -7.99
CA LEU A 288 9.33 0.96 -8.84
C LEU A 288 8.21 1.63 -9.64
N ASP A 289 7.76 2.81 -9.25
CA ASP A 289 6.86 3.65 -10.02
C ASP A 289 7.58 4.55 -11.03
N ALA A 290 8.91 4.41 -11.15
CA ALA A 290 9.80 5.13 -12.06
C ALA A 290 9.81 6.67 -11.89
N ALA A 291 9.32 7.17 -10.78
CA ALA A 291 9.32 8.58 -10.42
C ALA A 291 9.96 8.80 -9.04
N PRO A 292 10.59 9.96 -8.81
CA PRO A 292 11.05 10.32 -7.47
C PRO A 292 9.84 10.61 -6.58
N THR A 293 9.92 10.18 -5.31
CA THR A 293 8.92 10.54 -4.32
C THR A 293 8.81 12.07 -4.21
N PRO A 294 7.61 12.67 -4.37
CA PRO A 294 7.44 14.10 -4.30
C PRO A 294 7.83 14.67 -2.93
N THR A 295 8.33 15.89 -2.93
CA THR A 295 8.66 16.67 -1.73
C THR A 295 7.93 17.99 -1.72
N GLY A 296 7.62 18.50 -0.53
CA GLY A 296 6.89 19.75 -0.36
C GLY A 296 6.92 20.22 1.09
N PRO A 297 6.18 21.28 1.42
CA PRO A 297 6.11 21.80 2.79
C PRO A 297 5.59 20.79 3.80
N ASN A 298 4.64 19.95 3.39
CA ASN A 298 4.01 18.91 4.17
C ASN A 298 4.56 17.51 3.88
N ARG A 299 5.44 17.35 2.88
CA ARG A 299 5.91 16.06 2.39
C ARG A 299 7.44 16.03 2.32
N GLN A 300 8.05 15.15 3.11
CA GLN A 300 9.49 15.03 3.24
C GLN A 300 9.97 13.62 2.92
N VAL A 301 11.18 13.53 2.34
CA VAL A 301 11.90 12.27 2.12
C VAL A 301 13.15 12.27 2.97
N ALA A 302 13.28 11.27 3.85
CA ALA A 302 14.51 11.01 4.59
C ALA A 302 15.28 9.87 3.92
N MET A 303 16.39 10.20 3.29
CA MET A 303 17.25 9.24 2.63
C MET A 303 18.26 8.65 3.63
N LEU A 304 18.26 7.34 3.78
CA LEU A 304 19.16 6.58 4.64
C LEU A 304 20.25 5.93 3.79
N ASP A 305 21.49 6.00 4.26
CA ASP A 305 22.61 5.29 3.65
C ASP A 305 23.17 4.26 4.65
N THR A 306 22.76 3.02 4.48
CA THR A 306 23.22 1.92 5.34
C THR A 306 24.63 1.41 5.00
N HIS A 307 25.22 1.84 3.88
CA HIS A 307 26.60 1.48 3.55
C HIS A 307 27.62 2.10 4.50
N GLN A 308 27.28 3.24 5.12
CA GLN A 308 28.15 3.90 6.09
C GLN A 308 28.02 3.33 7.51
N MET A 309 26.99 2.55 7.80
CA MET A 309 26.75 1.98 9.14
C MET A 309 27.51 0.66 9.41
N SER A 310 28.09 0.05 8.39
CA SER A 310 28.80 -1.25 8.52
C SER A 310 30.31 -1.14 8.77
N THR A 311 30.83 0.05 9.02
CA THR A 311 32.27 0.31 9.20
C THR A 311 32.68 0.70 10.63
N ASN A 312 31.82 0.46 11.62
CA ASN A 312 32.19 0.61 13.04
C ASN A 312 32.10 -0.71 13.79
#